data_e4d8ce1a37be7920a92606aba568a995
#
_entry.id   e4d8ce1a37be7920a92606aba568a995
#
_cell.length_a   1.000
_cell.length_b   1.000
_cell.length_c   1.000
_cell.angle_alpha   90.00
_cell.angle_beta   90.00
_cell.angle_gamma   90.00
#
_symmetry.space_group_name_H-M   'P 1'
#
loop_
_entity.id
_entity.type
_entity.pdbx_description
1 polymer ?
#
loop_
_entity_poly.entity_id
_entity_poly.type
_entity_poly.pdbx_seq_one_letter_code
_entity_poly.pdbx_strand_id
1 'polypeptide(L)'
;VTPVLQKQLTRHTENAYKLVGTLPQKPKPTAKQLAAVALLSGGPRTLNELEDKGISRAVLDNLCTKGVLECSKVNKSIDLYASIPLRNDPITLTEQQQAAYDTLLPKLEDTAPHSALLYGVTGSGKTLVFLKLISRCLELCRKALVLVPEISLTPQMILRLKGQFGRRVAVQHSALNHTERLLQWQMIQDGGADIVVGTRSAVFSPLENIGLIIIDEEQEHTYRSESAPVSYTHLTLPTTERV
;
A
#
# COMPACT_ATOMS: atom_id res chain seq x y z
N VAL A 1 2.66 -33.34 5.82
CA VAL A 1 2.54 -31.96 5.35
C VAL A 1 3.24 -31.87 4.02
N THR A 2 2.48 -31.98 2.96
CA THR A 2 2.97 -31.95 1.57
C THR A 2 3.36 -30.51 1.22
N PRO A 3 4.53 -30.28 0.59
CA PRO A 3 4.89 -28.95 0.12
C PRO A 3 4.10 -28.67 -1.17
N VAL A 4 2.89 -28.16 -1.02
CA VAL A 4 2.11 -27.63 -2.13
C VAL A 4 2.43 -26.14 -2.22
N LEU A 5 2.92 -25.73 -3.40
CA LEU A 5 3.10 -24.35 -3.86
C LEU A 5 4.42 -23.66 -3.52
N GLN A 6 5.52 -24.18 -4.04
CA GLN A 6 6.49 -23.33 -4.70
C GLN A 6 6.19 -23.28 -6.22
N LYS A 7 5.01 -22.82 -6.61
CA LYS A 7 4.89 -22.18 -7.92
C LYS A 7 5.69 -20.88 -7.76
N GLN A 8 6.82 -20.79 -8.46
CA GLN A 8 7.61 -19.58 -8.55
C GLN A 8 6.64 -18.45 -8.93
N LEU A 9 6.37 -17.58 -7.97
CA LEU A 9 5.61 -16.35 -8.19
C LEU A 9 6.41 -15.59 -9.27
N THR A 10 5.90 -15.57 -10.48
CA THR A 10 6.53 -14.83 -11.57
C THR A 10 6.47 -13.36 -11.18
N ARG A 11 7.57 -12.81 -10.73
CA ARG A 11 7.66 -11.39 -10.40
C ARG A 11 7.44 -10.63 -11.69
N HIS A 12 6.39 -9.82 -11.73
CA HIS A 12 6.19 -8.89 -12.83
C HIS A 12 7.25 -7.79 -12.71
N THR A 13 8.32 -7.95 -13.46
CA THR A 13 9.42 -6.98 -13.50
C THR A 13 9.31 -6.14 -14.76
N GLU A 14 9.69 -4.89 -14.67
CA GLU A 14 9.91 -4.00 -15.80
C GLU A 14 11.38 -3.54 -15.83
N ASN A 15 11.83 -3.11 -16.99
CA ASN A 15 13.18 -2.59 -17.14
C ASN A 15 13.23 -1.15 -16.59
N ALA A 16 14.17 -0.90 -15.70
CA ALA A 16 14.55 0.43 -15.27
C ALA A 16 15.94 0.76 -15.76
N TYR A 17 16.15 1.98 -16.15
CA TYR A 17 17.39 2.49 -16.70
C TYR A 17 17.99 3.51 -15.77
N LYS A 18 19.31 3.41 -15.55
CA LYS A 18 20.09 4.33 -14.74
C LYS A 18 21.27 4.84 -15.55
N LEU A 19 21.57 6.11 -15.42
CA LEU A 19 22.75 6.71 -16.02
C LEU A 19 24.01 6.27 -15.25
N VAL A 20 24.98 5.68 -15.95
CA VAL A 20 26.26 5.22 -15.39
C VAL A 20 27.46 5.80 -16.10
N GLY A 21 27.29 6.23 -17.36
CA GLY A 21 28.37 6.74 -18.20
C GLY A 21 28.01 8.07 -18.87
N THR A 22 28.97 8.61 -19.61
CA THR A 22 28.78 9.83 -20.41
C THR A 22 28.58 9.49 -21.87
N LEU A 23 27.82 10.32 -22.57
CA LEU A 23 27.62 10.16 -24.02
C LEU A 23 28.95 10.32 -24.78
N PRO A 24 29.29 9.40 -25.70
CA PRO A 24 30.44 9.53 -26.55
C PRO A 24 30.27 10.74 -27.49
N GLN A 25 31.33 11.52 -27.67
CA GLN A 25 31.31 12.71 -28.53
C GLN A 25 31.29 12.36 -30.02
N LYS A 26 31.72 11.15 -30.40
CA LYS A 26 31.70 10.65 -31.80
C LYS A 26 31.12 9.22 -31.84
N PRO A 27 30.10 8.96 -32.69
CA PRO A 27 29.34 9.92 -33.51
C PRO A 27 28.46 10.86 -32.66
N LYS A 28 28.11 12.03 -33.20
CA LYS A 28 27.25 13.03 -32.52
C LYS A 28 25.97 12.36 -31.97
N PRO A 29 25.65 12.53 -30.71
CA PRO A 29 24.43 11.95 -30.14
C PRO A 29 23.18 12.55 -30.77
N THR A 30 22.15 11.73 -30.96
CA THR A 30 20.87 12.17 -31.49
C THR A 30 20.08 12.97 -30.43
N ALA A 31 19.14 13.82 -30.89
CA ALA A 31 18.30 14.58 -29.99
C ALA A 31 17.56 13.69 -28.95
N LYS A 32 17.12 12.49 -29.38
CA LYS A 32 16.45 11.51 -28.46
C LYS A 32 17.41 10.91 -27.45
N GLN A 33 18.68 10.69 -27.79
CA GLN A 33 19.70 10.23 -26.85
C GLN A 33 20.03 11.30 -25.81
N LEU A 34 20.15 12.56 -26.23
CA LEU A 34 20.34 13.69 -25.31
C LEU A 34 19.16 13.84 -24.35
N ALA A 35 17.93 13.75 -24.88
CA ALA A 35 16.72 13.81 -24.06
C ALA A 35 16.66 12.66 -23.04
N ALA A 36 17.03 11.43 -23.44
CA ALA A 36 17.06 10.30 -22.52
C ALA A 36 18.05 10.50 -21.36
N VAL A 37 19.26 10.99 -21.67
CA VAL A 37 20.28 11.28 -20.65
C VAL A 37 19.84 12.41 -19.72
N ALA A 38 19.24 13.49 -20.26
CA ALA A 38 18.71 14.58 -19.46
C ALA A 38 17.60 14.13 -18.50
N LEU A 39 16.72 13.23 -18.94
CA LEU A 39 15.67 12.66 -18.07
C LEU A 39 16.23 11.75 -16.98
N LEU A 40 17.30 11.01 -17.26
CA LEU A 40 17.93 10.05 -16.34
C LEU A 40 18.97 10.69 -15.40
N SER A 41 19.37 11.94 -15.66
CA SER A 41 20.23 12.69 -14.73
C SER A 41 19.54 13.01 -13.40
N GLY A 42 18.21 13.01 -13.38
CA GLY A 42 17.40 13.16 -12.16
C GLY A 42 17.16 11.88 -11.37
N GLY A 43 17.71 10.72 -11.81
CA GLY A 43 17.58 9.44 -11.16
C GLY A 43 17.14 8.30 -12.10
N PRO A 44 17.09 7.05 -11.59
CA PRO A 44 16.61 5.90 -12.37
C PRO A 44 15.15 6.08 -12.78
N ARG A 45 14.78 5.62 -14.01
CA ARG A 45 13.41 5.63 -14.53
C ARG A 45 13.06 4.33 -15.21
N THR A 46 11.78 3.98 -15.18
CA THR A 46 11.27 2.77 -15.84
C THR A 46 11.09 2.98 -17.34
N LEU A 47 10.99 1.85 -18.08
CA LEU A 47 10.75 1.89 -19.52
C LEU A 47 9.48 2.69 -19.85
N ASN A 48 8.39 2.43 -19.13
CA ASN A 48 7.10 3.09 -19.36
C ASN A 48 7.19 4.60 -19.19
N GLU A 49 7.85 5.07 -18.12
CA GLU A 49 8.05 6.52 -17.88
C GLU A 49 8.86 7.20 -18.98
N LEU A 50 9.78 6.48 -19.60
CA LEU A 50 10.61 7.00 -20.69
C LEU A 50 9.87 6.97 -22.03
N GLU A 51 9.05 5.92 -22.28
CA GLU A 51 8.20 5.84 -23.47
C GLU A 51 7.11 6.92 -23.48
N ASP A 52 6.51 7.24 -22.33
CA ASP A 52 5.56 8.35 -22.17
C ASP A 52 6.20 9.72 -22.51
N LYS A 53 7.52 9.84 -22.38
CA LYS A 53 8.30 11.03 -22.78
C LYS A 53 8.84 10.94 -24.21
N GLY A 54 8.39 9.96 -25.01
CA GLY A 54 8.76 9.78 -26.39
C GLY A 54 10.13 9.15 -26.64
N ILE A 55 10.74 8.51 -25.62
CA ILE A 55 12.00 7.77 -25.73
C ILE A 55 11.67 6.31 -26.00
N SER A 56 11.97 5.82 -27.20
CA SER A 56 11.71 4.41 -27.55
C SER A 56 12.75 3.48 -26.94
N ARG A 57 12.34 2.22 -26.69
CA ARG A 57 13.19 1.16 -26.19
C ARG A 57 14.48 0.98 -26.99
N ALA A 58 14.41 1.09 -28.33
CA ALA A 58 15.58 0.96 -29.20
C ALA A 58 16.68 2.00 -28.91
N VAL A 59 16.29 3.21 -28.51
CA VAL A 59 17.24 4.26 -28.10
C VAL A 59 17.91 3.90 -26.79
N LEU A 60 17.16 3.36 -25.84
CA LEU A 60 17.68 2.93 -24.53
C LEU A 60 18.62 1.73 -24.66
N ASP A 61 18.25 0.72 -25.44
CA ASP A 61 19.09 -0.45 -25.71
C ASP A 61 20.42 -0.06 -26.40
N ASN A 62 20.38 0.90 -27.32
CA ASN A 62 21.59 1.47 -27.94
C ASN A 62 22.50 2.17 -26.93
N LEU A 63 21.90 2.92 -25.98
CA LEU A 63 22.66 3.59 -24.92
C LEU A 63 23.23 2.61 -23.90
N CYS A 64 22.52 1.51 -23.62
CA CYS A 64 23.04 0.41 -22.80
C CYS A 64 24.23 -0.27 -23.47
N THR A 65 24.14 -0.58 -24.78
CA THR A 65 25.24 -1.16 -25.55
C THR A 65 26.49 -0.28 -25.58
N LYS A 66 26.30 1.04 -25.51
CA LYS A 66 27.39 2.00 -25.43
C LYS A 66 27.94 2.22 -24.02
N GLY A 67 27.41 1.53 -23.02
CA GLY A 67 27.83 1.66 -21.61
C GLY A 67 27.44 3.00 -20.97
N VAL A 68 26.49 3.74 -21.57
CA VAL A 68 25.98 5.01 -21.04
C VAL A 68 24.89 4.77 -20.01
N LEU A 69 24.07 3.74 -20.22
CA LEU A 69 22.98 3.33 -19.32
C LEU A 69 23.21 1.92 -18.82
N GLU A 70 22.79 1.67 -17.59
CA GLU A 70 22.62 0.34 -17.03
C GLU A 70 21.13 0.01 -16.97
N CYS A 71 20.78 -1.16 -17.48
CA CYS A 71 19.43 -1.69 -17.42
C CYS A 71 19.34 -2.71 -16.26
N SER A 72 18.44 -2.47 -15.33
CA SER A 72 18.12 -3.38 -14.23
C SER A 72 16.64 -3.76 -14.29
N LYS A 73 16.30 -4.96 -13.82
CA LYS A 73 14.90 -5.34 -13.63
C LYS A 73 14.41 -4.85 -12.29
N VAL A 74 13.42 -4.00 -12.30
CA VAL A 74 12.72 -3.56 -11.09
C VAL A 74 11.34 -4.17 -11.02
N ASN A 75 10.83 -4.39 -9.83
CA ASN A 75 9.47 -4.88 -9.68
C ASN A 75 8.51 -3.83 -10.25
N LYS A 76 7.61 -4.27 -11.12
CA LYS A 76 6.59 -3.39 -11.71
C LYS A 76 5.61 -2.99 -10.62
N SER A 77 5.74 -1.78 -10.09
CA SER A 77 4.75 -1.21 -9.19
C SER A 77 3.61 -0.60 -10.02
N ILE A 78 2.58 -1.39 -10.31
CA ILE A 78 1.33 -0.80 -10.83
C ILE A 78 0.58 -0.28 -9.61
N ASP A 79 0.68 0.99 -9.35
CA ASP A 79 -0.25 1.66 -8.44
C ASP A 79 -1.55 1.89 -9.22
N LEU A 80 -2.51 0.98 -9.06
CA LEU A 80 -3.84 1.04 -9.67
C LEU A 80 -4.56 2.36 -9.35
N TYR A 81 -4.08 3.08 -8.37
CA TYR A 81 -4.67 4.30 -7.83
C TYR A 81 -3.70 5.49 -7.89
N ALA A 82 -2.66 5.42 -8.74
CA ALA A 82 -1.63 6.47 -8.87
C ALA A 82 -2.20 7.84 -9.29
N SER A 83 -3.35 7.85 -9.96
CA SER A 83 -4.05 9.06 -10.40
C SER A 83 -4.79 9.81 -9.28
N ILE A 84 -4.84 9.24 -8.06
CA ILE A 84 -5.50 9.90 -6.94
C ILE A 84 -4.61 11.01 -6.41
N PRO A 85 -5.04 12.29 -6.48
CA PRO A 85 -4.25 13.39 -5.94
C PRO A 85 -4.16 13.28 -4.42
N LEU A 86 -2.96 13.53 -3.88
CA LEU A 86 -2.78 13.67 -2.44
C LEU A 86 -3.60 14.85 -1.93
N ARG A 87 -4.38 14.62 -0.91
CA ARG A 87 -5.11 15.64 -0.16
C ARG A 87 -4.39 15.83 1.16
N ASN A 88 -3.64 16.90 1.29
CA ASN A 88 -2.99 17.27 2.56
C ASN A 88 -3.94 18.03 3.49
N ASP A 89 -5.24 17.74 3.40
CA ASP A 89 -6.21 18.39 4.26
C ASP A 89 -5.96 17.96 5.72
N PRO A 90 -5.87 18.90 6.66
CA PRO A 90 -5.70 18.56 8.06
C PRO A 90 -6.93 17.80 8.56
N ILE A 91 -6.70 16.68 9.25
CA ILE A 91 -7.78 15.91 9.86
C ILE A 91 -8.28 16.70 11.08
N THR A 92 -9.42 17.35 10.93
CA THR A 92 -10.08 18.09 12.02
C THR A 92 -11.11 17.19 12.67
N LEU A 93 -10.97 16.95 13.97
CA LEU A 93 -11.89 16.16 14.78
C LEU A 93 -12.87 17.08 15.51
N THR A 94 -14.11 16.63 15.70
CA THR A 94 -15.05 17.25 16.63
C THR A 94 -14.61 16.96 18.08
N GLU A 95 -15.18 17.65 19.07
CA GLU A 95 -14.86 17.43 20.49
C GLU A 95 -15.05 15.95 20.90
N GLN A 96 -16.15 15.32 20.48
CA GLN A 96 -16.42 13.92 20.78
C GLN A 96 -15.42 12.97 20.10
N GLN A 97 -15.07 13.24 18.86
CA GLN A 97 -14.07 12.46 18.13
C GLN A 97 -12.68 12.65 18.73
N GLN A 98 -12.36 13.86 19.19
CA GLN A 98 -11.10 14.14 19.87
C GLN A 98 -11.01 13.40 21.21
N ALA A 99 -12.08 13.41 22.01
CA ALA A 99 -12.13 12.66 23.27
C ALA A 99 -11.93 11.15 23.04
N ALA A 100 -12.57 10.58 22.01
CA ALA A 100 -12.38 9.19 21.64
C ALA A 100 -10.92 8.92 21.20
N TYR A 101 -10.34 9.79 20.38
CA TYR A 101 -8.94 9.70 19.97
C TYR A 101 -7.99 9.75 21.17
N ASP A 102 -8.19 10.69 22.10
CA ASP A 102 -7.33 10.87 23.29
C ASP A 102 -7.40 9.67 24.23
N THR A 103 -8.56 8.98 24.29
CA THR A 103 -8.72 7.74 25.06
C THR A 103 -7.98 6.56 24.42
N LEU A 104 -7.92 6.50 23.06
CA LEU A 104 -7.27 5.42 22.32
C LEU A 104 -5.76 5.62 22.17
N LEU A 105 -5.29 6.85 22.18
CA LEU A 105 -3.89 7.21 21.93
C LEU A 105 -2.92 6.51 22.88
N PRO A 106 -3.10 6.50 24.21
CA PRO A 106 -2.19 5.81 25.12
C PRO A 106 -2.10 4.30 24.84
N LYS A 107 -3.21 3.66 24.43
CA LYS A 107 -3.26 2.25 24.08
C LYS A 107 -2.47 1.95 22.79
N LEU A 108 -2.46 2.88 21.84
CA LEU A 108 -1.68 2.78 20.61
C LEU A 108 -0.18 2.96 20.86
N GLU A 109 0.19 3.83 21.80
CA GLU A 109 1.58 4.13 22.14
C GLU A 109 2.23 3.05 23.02
N ASP A 110 1.41 2.29 23.76
CA ASP A 110 1.89 1.17 24.56
C ASP A 110 2.50 0.06 23.69
N THR A 111 3.39 -0.70 24.26
CA THR A 111 3.99 -1.89 23.64
C THR A 111 3.16 -3.15 23.85
N ALA A 112 2.31 -3.16 24.88
CA ALA A 112 1.38 -4.25 25.13
C ALA A 112 0.20 -4.24 24.14
N PRO A 113 -0.34 -5.40 23.73
CA PRO A 113 -1.52 -5.45 22.88
C PRO A 113 -2.77 -5.00 23.65
N HIS A 114 -3.50 -4.06 23.09
CA HIS A 114 -4.77 -3.58 23.61
C HIS A 114 -5.88 -3.79 22.60
N SER A 115 -7.11 -3.93 23.06
CA SER A 115 -8.32 -3.90 22.25
C SER A 115 -9.27 -2.81 22.76
N ALA A 116 -9.98 -2.17 21.83
CA ALA A 116 -10.98 -1.16 22.14
C ALA A 116 -12.10 -1.22 21.11
N LEU A 117 -13.30 -0.86 21.53
CA LEU A 117 -14.47 -0.73 20.66
C LEU A 117 -14.84 0.74 20.53
N LEU A 118 -14.69 1.29 19.31
CA LEU A 118 -15.18 2.63 19.00
C LEU A 118 -16.64 2.54 18.56
N TYR A 119 -17.54 2.85 19.49
CA TYR A 119 -18.97 2.83 19.26
C TYR A 119 -19.48 4.18 18.73
N GLY A 120 -20.33 4.15 17.70
CA GLY A 120 -20.95 5.36 17.14
C GLY A 120 -21.87 5.01 15.98
N VAL A 121 -22.90 5.84 15.77
CA VAL A 121 -23.86 5.68 14.68
C VAL A 121 -23.19 5.81 13.31
N THR A 122 -23.83 5.26 12.28
CA THR A 122 -23.38 5.44 10.90
C THR A 122 -23.32 6.94 10.56
N GLY A 123 -22.23 7.40 9.95
CA GLY A 123 -22.04 8.82 9.65
C GLY A 123 -21.47 9.66 10.78
N SER A 124 -21.23 9.12 12.00
CA SER A 124 -20.61 9.86 13.10
C SER A 124 -19.15 10.29 12.86
N GLY A 125 -18.59 9.89 11.72
CA GLY A 125 -17.22 10.24 11.34
C GLY A 125 -16.13 9.38 12.00
N LYS A 126 -16.44 8.16 12.43
CA LYS A 126 -15.44 7.18 12.94
C LYS A 126 -14.18 7.08 12.06
N THR A 127 -14.38 7.19 10.75
CA THR A 127 -13.28 7.16 9.77
C THR A 127 -12.24 8.26 10.01
N LEU A 128 -12.63 9.45 10.50
CA LEU A 128 -11.67 10.53 10.82
C LEU A 128 -10.79 10.16 12.01
N VAL A 129 -11.38 9.52 13.03
CA VAL A 129 -10.63 8.99 14.18
C VAL A 129 -9.65 7.92 13.70
N PHE A 130 -10.08 6.99 12.82
CA PHE A 130 -9.21 5.98 12.24
C PHE A 130 -8.04 6.59 11.48
N LEU A 131 -8.28 7.58 10.61
CA LEU A 131 -7.23 8.27 9.88
C LEU A 131 -6.21 8.93 10.83
N LYS A 132 -6.68 9.52 11.93
CA LYS A 132 -5.81 10.15 12.93
C LYS A 132 -4.96 9.12 13.68
N LEU A 133 -5.56 7.97 14.07
CA LEU A 133 -4.84 6.85 14.69
C LEU A 133 -3.81 6.23 13.75
N ILE A 134 -4.17 6.05 12.47
CA ILE A 134 -3.23 5.58 11.44
C ILE A 134 -2.06 6.54 11.30
N SER A 135 -2.31 7.85 11.21
CA SER A 135 -1.23 8.86 11.15
C SER A 135 -0.28 8.70 12.33
N ARG A 136 -0.82 8.58 13.55
CA ARG A 136 0.01 8.41 14.75
C ARG A 136 0.77 7.08 14.75
N CYS A 137 0.15 5.99 14.32
CA CYS A 137 0.80 4.69 14.19
C CYS A 137 2.03 4.77 13.26
N LEU A 138 1.90 5.49 12.13
CA LEU A 138 2.99 5.69 11.20
C LEU A 138 4.10 6.60 11.75
N GLU A 139 3.76 7.60 12.57
CA GLU A 139 4.74 8.44 13.30
C GLU A 139 5.57 7.61 14.28
N LEU A 140 4.97 6.57 14.87
CA LEU A 140 5.64 5.59 15.73
C LEU A 140 6.45 4.55 14.94
N CYS A 141 6.61 4.74 13.62
CA CYS A 141 7.29 3.79 12.71
C CYS A 141 6.65 2.38 12.74
N ARG A 142 5.36 2.28 13.06
CA ARG A 142 4.57 1.05 13.00
C ARG A 142 3.61 1.10 11.82
N LYS A 143 3.15 -0.08 11.38
CA LYS A 143 2.25 -0.22 10.22
C LYS A 143 0.81 -0.48 10.65
N ALA A 144 -0.14 -0.18 9.75
CA ALA A 144 -1.56 -0.32 10.03
C ALA A 144 -2.26 -1.29 9.06
N LEU A 145 -3.13 -2.13 9.61
CA LEU A 145 -4.03 -3.01 8.87
C LEU A 145 -5.47 -2.54 9.08
N VAL A 146 -6.18 -2.28 7.99
CA VAL A 146 -7.59 -1.83 8.01
C VAL A 146 -8.44 -2.90 7.33
N LEU A 147 -9.27 -3.57 8.10
CA LEU A 147 -10.21 -4.57 7.62
C LEU A 147 -11.58 -3.93 7.48
N VAL A 148 -12.19 -4.10 6.32
CA VAL A 148 -13.53 -3.59 6.01
C VAL A 148 -14.37 -4.70 5.35
N PRO A 149 -15.69 -4.74 5.56
CA PRO A 149 -16.56 -5.64 4.81
C PRO A 149 -16.45 -5.42 3.30
N GLU A 150 -16.70 -6.46 2.49
CA GLU A 150 -16.64 -6.32 1.03
C GLU A 150 -17.56 -5.22 0.49
N ILE A 151 -18.74 -5.09 1.08
CA ILE A 151 -19.73 -4.06 0.72
C ILE A 151 -19.29 -2.64 1.12
N SER A 152 -18.46 -2.51 2.15
CA SER A 152 -17.97 -1.22 2.70
C SER A 152 -16.65 -0.80 2.09
N LEU A 153 -15.94 -1.70 1.39
CA LEU A 153 -14.72 -1.35 0.65
C LEU A 153 -15.07 -0.57 -0.63
N THR A 154 -15.64 0.60 -0.43
CA THR A 154 -16.05 1.46 -1.53
C THR A 154 -14.87 2.21 -2.14
N PRO A 155 -14.96 2.63 -3.42
CA PRO A 155 -13.97 3.52 -4.02
C PRO A 155 -13.71 4.77 -3.18
N GLN A 156 -14.72 5.29 -2.49
CA GLN A 156 -14.60 6.47 -1.63
C GLN A 156 -13.69 6.23 -0.42
N MET A 157 -13.75 5.06 0.21
CA MET A 157 -12.86 4.69 1.33
C MET A 157 -11.41 4.60 0.84
N ILE A 158 -11.20 3.94 -0.28
CA ILE A 158 -9.87 3.82 -0.90
C ILE A 158 -9.34 5.21 -1.29
N LEU A 159 -10.18 6.05 -1.92
CA LEU A 159 -9.85 7.42 -2.28
C LEU A 159 -9.44 8.27 -1.06
N ARG A 160 -10.15 8.10 0.06
CA ARG A 160 -9.87 8.83 1.30
C ARG A 160 -8.54 8.42 1.90
N LEU A 161 -8.26 7.11 2.00
CA LEU A 161 -6.98 6.60 2.50
C LEU A 161 -5.81 6.95 1.57
N LYS A 162 -5.97 6.73 0.27
CA LYS A 162 -4.96 7.07 -0.75
C LYS A 162 -4.73 8.58 -0.83
N GLY A 163 -5.79 9.38 -0.72
CA GLY A 163 -5.68 10.83 -0.70
C GLY A 163 -4.85 11.33 0.48
N GLN A 164 -5.00 10.72 1.66
CA GLN A 164 -4.28 11.12 2.88
C GLN A 164 -2.85 10.55 2.94
N PHE A 165 -2.66 9.29 2.53
CA PHE A 165 -1.40 8.56 2.74
C PHE A 165 -0.67 8.20 1.45
N GLY A 166 -1.26 8.46 0.30
CA GLY A 166 -0.65 8.27 -1.01
C GLY A 166 -0.24 6.84 -1.31
N ARG A 167 0.97 6.70 -1.82
CA ARG A 167 1.55 5.40 -2.21
C ARG A 167 1.81 4.44 -1.03
N ARG A 168 1.75 4.93 0.21
CA ARG A 168 1.92 4.10 1.42
C ARG A 168 0.77 3.12 1.67
N VAL A 169 -0.33 3.21 0.90
CA VAL A 169 -1.53 2.37 1.04
C VAL A 169 -1.55 1.29 -0.02
N ALA A 170 -1.55 0.03 0.40
CA ALA A 170 -1.86 -1.13 -0.43
C ALA A 170 -3.32 -1.56 -0.24
N VAL A 171 -3.95 -2.05 -1.32
CA VAL A 171 -5.36 -2.46 -1.31
C VAL A 171 -5.46 -3.95 -1.62
N GLN A 172 -6.21 -4.71 -0.80
CA GLN A 172 -6.38 -6.16 -0.95
C GLN A 172 -7.87 -6.52 -0.88
N HIS A 173 -8.47 -6.90 -2.01
CA HIS A 173 -9.87 -7.35 -2.07
C HIS A 173 -10.11 -8.38 -3.17
N SER A 174 -11.27 -9.05 -3.11
CA SER A 174 -11.66 -10.13 -4.03
C SER A 174 -11.81 -9.69 -5.49
N ALA A 175 -12.20 -8.43 -5.74
CA ALA A 175 -12.40 -7.91 -7.09
C ALA A 175 -11.09 -7.57 -7.84
N LEU A 176 -9.93 -7.57 -7.16
CA LEU A 176 -8.63 -7.46 -7.83
C LEU A 176 -8.37 -8.72 -8.66
N ASN A 177 -7.92 -8.54 -9.90
CA ASN A 177 -7.45 -9.65 -10.71
C ASN A 177 -6.16 -10.26 -10.11
N HIS A 178 -5.76 -11.44 -10.61
CA HIS A 178 -4.60 -12.15 -10.05
C HIS A 178 -3.30 -11.33 -10.12
N THR A 179 -3.06 -10.62 -11.22
CA THR A 179 -1.87 -9.78 -11.42
C THR A 179 -1.86 -8.60 -10.46
N GLU A 180 -2.98 -7.91 -10.32
CA GLU A 180 -3.14 -6.78 -9.40
C GLU A 180 -2.92 -7.20 -7.95
N ARG A 181 -3.50 -8.33 -7.55
CA ARG A 181 -3.32 -8.90 -6.21
C ARG A 181 -1.86 -9.24 -5.94
N LEU A 182 -1.16 -9.84 -6.91
CA LEU A 182 0.26 -10.15 -6.81
C LEU A 182 1.11 -8.89 -6.66
N LEU A 183 0.82 -7.84 -7.44
CA LEU A 183 1.55 -6.58 -7.36
C LEU A 183 1.37 -5.88 -6.01
N GLN A 184 0.13 -5.85 -5.49
CA GLN A 184 -0.13 -5.32 -4.16
C GLN A 184 0.60 -6.14 -3.08
N TRP A 185 0.61 -7.48 -3.21
CA TRP A 185 1.33 -8.36 -2.31
C TRP A 185 2.84 -8.08 -2.32
N GLN A 186 3.44 -7.98 -3.51
CA GLN A 186 4.86 -7.65 -3.67
C GLN A 186 5.19 -6.27 -3.09
N MET A 187 4.33 -5.27 -3.33
CA MET A 187 4.49 -3.94 -2.76
C MET A 187 4.53 -3.97 -1.22
N ILE A 188 3.67 -4.77 -0.58
CA ILE A 188 3.67 -4.93 0.87
C ILE A 188 4.94 -5.65 1.34
N GLN A 189 5.33 -6.73 0.68
CA GLN A 189 6.50 -7.55 1.00
C GLN A 189 7.81 -6.77 0.86
N ASP A 190 7.92 -5.92 -0.17
CA ASP A 190 9.09 -5.09 -0.43
C ASP A 190 9.15 -3.83 0.48
N GLY A 191 8.19 -3.68 1.40
CA GLY A 191 8.13 -2.55 2.33
C GLY A 191 7.65 -1.23 1.70
N GLY A 192 7.10 -1.28 0.48
CA GLY A 192 6.55 -0.11 -0.22
C GLY A 192 5.20 0.37 0.33
N ALA A 193 4.56 -0.42 1.19
CA ALA A 193 3.31 -0.06 1.85
C ALA A 193 3.46 -0.11 3.38
N ASP A 194 2.88 0.87 4.04
CA ASP A 194 2.80 0.95 5.51
C ASP A 194 1.37 0.74 6.00
N ILE A 195 0.40 0.84 5.11
CA ILE A 195 -1.01 0.65 5.39
C ILE A 195 -1.54 -0.39 4.40
N VAL A 196 -2.21 -1.41 4.92
CA VAL A 196 -2.98 -2.36 4.11
C VAL A 196 -4.45 -2.16 4.42
N VAL A 197 -5.26 -1.91 3.40
CA VAL A 197 -6.72 -1.89 3.52
C VAL A 197 -7.31 -3.02 2.67
N GLY A 198 -8.24 -3.75 3.24
CA GLY A 198 -8.87 -4.83 2.49
C GLY A 198 -9.95 -5.55 3.23
N THR A 199 -10.48 -6.59 2.60
CA THR A 199 -11.46 -7.48 3.21
C THR A 199 -10.79 -8.48 4.15
N ARG A 200 -11.52 -9.39 4.76
CA ARG A 200 -10.97 -10.39 5.72
C ARG A 200 -9.68 -11.07 5.24
N SER A 201 -9.53 -11.29 3.93
CA SER A 201 -8.33 -11.91 3.37
C SER A 201 -7.07 -11.06 3.50
N ALA A 202 -7.21 -9.75 3.72
CA ALA A 202 -6.07 -8.85 3.92
C ALA A 202 -5.28 -9.16 5.21
N VAL A 203 -5.86 -9.91 6.15
CA VAL A 203 -5.16 -10.36 7.37
C VAL A 203 -3.93 -11.23 7.04
N PHE A 204 -3.92 -11.88 5.87
CA PHE A 204 -2.80 -12.71 5.42
C PHE A 204 -1.72 -11.94 4.66
N SER A 205 -1.86 -10.62 4.54
CA SER A 205 -0.84 -9.79 3.88
C SER A 205 0.50 -9.84 4.62
N PRO A 206 1.64 -9.84 3.91
CA PRO A 206 2.97 -9.91 4.52
C PRO A 206 3.38 -8.55 5.10
N LEU A 207 2.54 -8.01 5.99
CA LEU A 207 2.77 -6.73 6.65
C LEU A 207 3.51 -6.98 7.96
N GLU A 208 4.73 -6.50 8.06
CA GLU A 208 5.55 -6.60 9.26
C GLU A 208 5.36 -5.38 10.17
N ASN A 209 5.71 -5.51 11.44
CA ASN A 209 5.67 -4.43 12.44
C ASN A 209 4.30 -3.74 12.55
N ILE A 210 3.22 -4.54 12.64
CA ILE A 210 1.86 -4.03 12.77
C ILE A 210 1.70 -3.43 14.17
N GLY A 211 1.36 -2.14 14.24
CA GLY A 211 1.04 -1.43 15.48
C GLY A 211 -0.45 -1.13 15.64
N LEU A 212 -1.22 -1.22 14.56
CA LEU A 212 -2.65 -0.92 14.60
C LEU A 212 -3.43 -1.84 13.66
N ILE A 213 -4.48 -2.47 14.19
CA ILE A 213 -5.47 -3.21 13.41
C ILE A 213 -6.82 -2.55 13.63
N ILE A 214 -7.44 -2.09 12.57
CA ILE A 214 -8.78 -1.52 12.57
C ILE A 214 -9.72 -2.52 11.89
N ILE A 215 -10.83 -2.84 12.55
CA ILE A 215 -11.90 -3.65 11.98
C ILE A 215 -13.13 -2.75 11.95
N ASP A 216 -13.50 -2.30 10.75
CA ASP A 216 -14.70 -1.49 10.55
C ASP A 216 -15.91 -2.41 10.41
N GLU A 217 -17.05 -1.99 10.98
CA GLU A 217 -18.30 -2.76 10.98
C GLU A 217 -18.11 -4.22 11.47
N GLU A 218 -17.50 -4.42 12.65
CA GLU A 218 -17.13 -5.72 13.19
C GLU A 218 -18.33 -6.69 13.35
N GLN A 219 -19.55 -6.15 13.39
CA GLN A 219 -20.79 -6.92 13.47
C GLN A 219 -21.14 -7.66 12.15
N GLU A 220 -20.49 -7.29 11.02
CA GLU A 220 -20.79 -7.87 9.73
C GLU A 220 -20.44 -9.36 9.65
N HIS A 221 -21.38 -10.15 9.15
CA HIS A 221 -21.21 -11.60 9.02
C HIS A 221 -20.10 -12.02 8.06
N THR A 222 -19.68 -11.12 7.16
CA THR A 222 -18.62 -11.39 6.17
C THR A 222 -17.26 -11.69 6.79
N TYR A 223 -17.03 -11.30 8.06
CA TYR A 223 -15.84 -11.69 8.80
C TYR A 223 -15.89 -13.14 9.32
N ARG A 224 -17.08 -13.76 9.35
CA ARG A 224 -17.25 -15.15 9.75
C ARG A 224 -17.16 -16.07 8.53
N SER A 225 -16.58 -17.25 8.70
CA SER A 225 -16.59 -18.28 7.65
C SER A 225 -17.91 -19.04 7.72
N GLU A 226 -18.69 -19.06 6.63
CA GLU A 226 -19.92 -19.83 6.54
C GLU A 226 -19.66 -21.34 6.34
N SER A 227 -18.44 -21.72 5.96
CA SER A 227 -18.09 -23.10 5.67
C SER A 227 -17.33 -23.74 6.82
N ALA A 228 -18.01 -24.66 7.49
CA ALA A 228 -17.57 -25.73 8.38
C ALA A 228 -17.74 -25.53 9.89
N PRO A 229 -17.97 -26.62 10.63
CA PRO A 229 -18.03 -26.59 12.07
C PRO A 229 -16.62 -26.35 12.61
N VAL A 230 -16.27 -25.11 12.85
CA VAL A 230 -15.14 -24.79 13.68
C VAL A 230 -15.60 -25.07 15.11
N SER A 231 -14.98 -26.04 15.77
CA SER A 231 -15.09 -26.16 17.21
C SER A 231 -14.68 -24.80 17.80
N TYR A 232 -15.64 -24.11 18.39
CA TYR A 232 -15.38 -22.88 19.12
C TYR A 232 -14.56 -23.20 20.36
N THR A 233 -13.25 -23.18 20.22
CA THR A 233 -12.41 -22.91 21.34
C THR A 233 -12.62 -21.44 21.66
N HIS A 234 -13.22 -21.17 22.81
CA HIS A 234 -13.45 -19.82 23.30
C HIS A 234 -12.11 -19.09 23.38
N LEU A 235 -11.82 -18.26 22.40
CA LEU A 235 -10.88 -17.17 22.57
C LEU A 235 -11.59 -16.14 23.44
N THR A 236 -11.37 -16.19 24.73
CA THR A 236 -11.68 -15.09 25.62
C THR A 236 -10.76 -13.95 25.24
N LEU A 237 -11.27 -13.03 24.41
CA LEU A 237 -10.62 -11.75 24.18
C LEU A 237 -10.54 -11.01 25.51
N PRO A 238 -9.40 -10.33 25.79
CA PRO A 238 -9.31 -9.48 26.98
C PRO A 238 -10.39 -8.41 26.93
N THR A 239 -10.82 -7.96 28.08
CA THR A 239 -11.92 -7.07 28.34
C THR A 239 -11.99 -5.89 27.34
N THR A 240 -13.07 -5.82 26.58
CA THR A 240 -13.29 -4.75 25.61
C THR A 240 -13.80 -3.52 26.36
N GLU A 241 -13.03 -2.44 26.36
CA GLU A 241 -13.52 -1.15 26.82
C GLU A 241 -14.28 -0.43 25.70
N ARG A 242 -15.45 0.12 26.01
CA ARG A 242 -16.23 0.97 25.10
C ARG A 242 -15.74 2.41 25.21
N VAL A 243 -15.45 3.01 24.07
CA VAL A 243 -15.02 4.41 23.91
C VAL A 243 -16.06 5.18 23.11
#